data_d33e8b2f746964af5a2fa83e82bb95af
#
_entry.id   d33e8b2f746964af5a2fa83e82bb95af
#
_cell.length_a   1.000
_cell.length_b   1.000
_cell.length_c   1.000
_cell.angle_alpha   90.00
_cell.angle_beta   90.00
_cell.angle_gamma   90.00
#
_symmetry.space_group_name_H-M   'P 1'
#
loop_
_entity.id
_entity.type
_entity.pdbx_description
1 polymer ?
#
loop_
_entity_poly.entity_id
_entity_poly.type
_entity_poly.pdbx_seq_one_letter_code
_entity_poly.pdbx_strand_id
1 'polypeptide(L)'
;LELLVVVTIVMVISAVAYPNFSSWSKDREVRKSAEQVSTMLSTITSAVQRGNYSFVQLMVTPQKDKIEIHTRGLQRKGYTRLLKKRNSQNTQITCSTNKDDWKSNLGGNPEIQKVTVKGVATQLDKTSSVCFSKNAAHYSTSGGLSQGNLIFEKNEHKRFIIVCSSDLAQTKGGKCPLKEKDGLKKPAYLIEWSRFGQIQKYRFSGNDWIRQ
;
A
#
# COMPACT_ATOMS: atom_id res chain seq x y z
N LEU A 1 -40.53 36.72 -12.25
CA LEU A 1 -39.46 36.67 -13.27
C LEU A 1 -38.09 36.53 -12.66
N GLU A 2 -37.75 37.33 -11.65
CA GLU A 2 -36.43 37.35 -10.96
C GLU A 2 -36.06 35.99 -10.31
N LEU A 3 -37.03 35.33 -9.64
CA LEU A 3 -36.78 34.05 -9.00
C LEU A 3 -36.47 32.93 -10.00
N LEU A 4 -37.12 32.95 -11.18
CA LEU A 4 -36.84 32.02 -12.27
C LEU A 4 -35.43 32.16 -12.83
N VAL A 5 -34.96 33.42 -12.98
CA VAL A 5 -33.59 33.69 -13.45
C VAL A 5 -32.55 33.15 -12.46
N VAL A 6 -32.75 33.38 -11.17
CA VAL A 6 -31.84 32.88 -10.13
C VAL A 6 -31.77 31.36 -10.15
N VAL A 7 -32.90 30.66 -10.19
CA VAL A 7 -32.93 29.19 -10.23
C VAL A 7 -32.26 28.64 -11.48
N THR A 8 -32.45 29.24 -12.65
CA THR A 8 -31.79 28.80 -13.87
C THR A 8 -30.29 28.98 -13.83
N ILE A 9 -29.77 30.10 -13.26
CA ILE A 9 -28.34 30.32 -13.07
C ILE A 9 -27.75 29.27 -12.12
N VAL A 10 -28.42 28.99 -11.00
CA VAL A 10 -27.97 27.98 -10.03
C VAL A 10 -27.94 26.58 -10.66
N MET A 11 -28.95 26.22 -11.47
CA MET A 11 -28.96 24.94 -12.19
C MET A 11 -27.78 24.80 -13.15
N VAL A 12 -27.47 25.84 -13.93
CA VAL A 12 -26.36 25.81 -14.88
C VAL A 12 -25.02 25.69 -14.17
N ILE A 13 -24.78 26.46 -13.10
CA ILE A 13 -23.55 26.39 -12.31
C ILE A 13 -23.42 25.00 -11.67
N SER A 14 -24.49 24.45 -11.09
CA SER A 14 -24.49 23.13 -10.48
C SER A 14 -24.18 22.03 -11.48
N ALA A 15 -24.67 22.08 -12.68
CA ALA A 15 -24.43 21.08 -13.73
C ALA A 15 -22.95 21.03 -14.14
N VAL A 16 -22.25 22.16 -14.16
CA VAL A 16 -20.82 22.25 -14.49
C VAL A 16 -19.93 21.88 -13.28
N ALA A 17 -20.34 22.26 -12.08
CA ALA A 17 -19.56 22.02 -10.86
C ALA A 17 -19.56 20.52 -10.42
N TYR A 18 -20.68 19.83 -10.61
CA TYR A 18 -20.87 18.45 -10.12
C TYR A 18 -19.82 17.43 -10.61
N PRO A 19 -19.49 17.31 -11.91
CA PRO A 19 -18.50 16.34 -12.37
C PRO A 19 -17.09 16.60 -11.82
N ASN A 20 -16.73 17.87 -11.66
CA ASN A 20 -15.42 18.25 -11.09
C ASN A 20 -15.32 17.90 -9.61
N PHE A 21 -16.40 18.10 -8.86
CA PHE A 21 -16.46 17.74 -7.44
C PHE A 21 -16.32 16.22 -7.21
N SER A 22 -16.97 15.40 -8.01
CA SER A 22 -16.89 13.94 -7.95
C SER A 22 -15.45 13.44 -8.18
N SER A 23 -14.77 13.95 -9.19
CA SER A 23 -13.39 13.56 -9.49
C SER A 23 -12.40 13.99 -8.38
N TRP A 24 -12.60 15.19 -7.84
CA TRP A 24 -11.80 15.69 -6.72
C TRP A 24 -12.02 14.88 -5.43
N SER A 25 -13.26 14.51 -5.12
CA SER A 25 -13.57 13.67 -3.96
C SER A 25 -12.89 12.31 -4.06
N LYS A 26 -12.89 11.68 -5.23
CA LYS A 26 -12.18 10.42 -5.48
C LYS A 26 -10.66 10.56 -5.33
N ASP A 27 -10.07 11.63 -5.85
CA ASP A 27 -8.63 11.87 -5.67
C ASP A 27 -8.25 12.00 -4.19
N ARG A 28 -9.07 12.72 -3.40
CA ARG A 28 -8.86 12.81 -1.94
C ARG A 28 -8.92 11.47 -1.23
N GLU A 29 -9.87 10.61 -1.59
CA GLU A 29 -10.02 9.29 -0.97
C GLU A 29 -8.81 8.38 -1.27
N VAL A 30 -8.40 8.30 -2.53
CA VAL A 30 -7.23 7.52 -2.94
C VAL A 30 -5.95 8.08 -2.32
N ARG A 31 -5.79 9.40 -2.28
CA ARG A 31 -4.67 10.08 -1.62
C ARG A 31 -4.60 9.75 -0.13
N LYS A 32 -5.72 9.90 0.59
CA LYS A 32 -5.82 9.56 2.01
C LYS A 32 -5.40 8.12 2.27
N SER A 33 -5.84 7.21 1.40
CA SER A 33 -5.51 5.78 1.49
C SER A 33 -4.02 5.53 1.29
N ALA A 34 -3.42 6.19 0.30
CA ALA A 34 -1.97 6.11 0.06
C ALA A 34 -1.17 6.69 1.23
N GLU A 35 -1.64 7.77 1.85
CA GLU A 35 -1.03 8.35 3.04
C GLU A 35 -1.11 7.40 4.25
N GLN A 36 -2.23 6.72 4.44
CA GLN A 36 -2.36 5.70 5.50
C GLN A 36 -1.35 4.56 5.31
N VAL A 37 -1.23 4.00 4.08
CA VAL A 37 -0.23 2.96 3.79
C VAL A 37 1.19 3.46 4.07
N SER A 38 1.53 4.64 3.59
CA SER A 38 2.85 5.26 3.79
C SER A 38 3.15 5.47 5.27
N THR A 39 2.18 5.98 6.04
CA THR A 39 2.31 6.20 7.47
C THR A 39 2.51 4.89 8.24
N MET A 40 1.74 3.85 7.90
CA MET A 40 1.91 2.53 8.54
C MET A 40 3.29 1.94 8.26
N LEU A 41 3.77 2.02 7.01
CA LEU A 41 5.13 1.61 6.65
C LEU A 41 6.18 2.38 7.46
N SER A 42 6.08 3.70 7.51
CA SER A 42 7.00 4.56 8.26
C SER A 42 6.98 4.26 9.76
N THR A 43 5.80 4.01 10.33
CA THR A 43 5.65 3.67 11.75
C THR A 43 6.36 2.37 12.09
N ILE A 44 6.16 1.30 11.31
CA ILE A 44 6.78 0.02 11.60
C ILE A 44 8.29 0.02 11.35
N THR A 45 8.77 0.71 10.31
CA THR A 45 10.22 0.83 10.05
C THR A 45 10.91 1.62 11.16
N SER A 46 10.30 2.71 11.63
CA SER A 46 10.77 3.48 12.77
C SER A 46 10.78 2.65 14.07
N ALA A 47 9.80 1.78 14.28
CA ALA A 47 9.74 0.91 15.44
C ALA A 47 10.91 -0.10 15.49
N VAL A 48 11.35 -0.59 14.32
CA VAL A 48 12.55 -1.43 14.21
C VAL A 48 13.83 -0.62 14.50
N GLN A 49 13.93 0.56 13.94
CA GLN A 49 15.13 1.41 14.13
C GLN A 49 15.29 1.84 15.59
N ARG A 50 14.19 2.12 16.29
CA ARG A 50 14.20 2.43 17.74
C ARG A 50 14.42 1.21 18.63
N GLY A 51 14.43 0.00 18.07
CA GLY A 51 14.64 -1.24 18.83
C GLY A 51 13.40 -1.79 19.55
N ASN A 52 12.22 -1.20 19.34
CA ASN A 52 10.95 -1.71 19.92
C ASN A 52 10.63 -3.12 19.41
N TYR A 53 10.97 -3.39 18.16
CA TYR A 53 10.89 -4.69 17.51
C TYR A 53 12.19 -4.98 16.76
N SER A 54 12.56 -6.24 16.70
CA SER A 54 13.71 -6.70 15.90
C SER A 54 13.31 -7.06 14.48
N PHE A 55 12.01 -7.33 14.26
CA PHE A 55 11.43 -7.70 12.97
C PHE A 55 9.98 -7.27 12.94
N VAL A 56 9.55 -6.61 11.87
CA VAL A 56 8.17 -6.13 11.70
C VAL A 56 7.64 -6.53 10.33
N GLN A 57 6.34 -6.65 10.22
CA GLN A 57 5.63 -6.98 8.99
C GLN A 57 4.58 -5.92 8.68
N LEU A 58 4.49 -5.52 7.40
CA LEU A 58 3.29 -5.00 6.79
C LEU A 58 2.71 -6.09 5.90
N MET A 59 1.46 -6.44 6.12
CA MET A 59 0.69 -7.37 5.30
C MET A 59 -0.47 -6.63 4.66
N VAL A 60 -0.64 -6.80 3.36
CA VAL A 60 -1.72 -6.23 2.58
C VAL A 60 -2.56 -7.35 2.00
N THR A 61 -3.85 -7.33 2.29
CA THR A 61 -4.84 -8.28 1.75
C THR A 61 -5.79 -7.51 0.84
N PRO A 62 -5.68 -7.67 -0.50
CA PRO A 62 -6.61 -7.07 -1.43
C PRO A 62 -7.98 -7.76 -1.34
N GLN A 63 -9.02 -6.97 -1.46
CA GLN A 63 -10.41 -7.39 -1.61
C GLN A 63 -11.05 -6.59 -2.75
N LYS A 64 -12.25 -6.96 -3.17
CA LYS A 64 -12.88 -6.41 -4.38
C LYS A 64 -12.94 -4.88 -4.43
N ASP A 65 -13.26 -4.22 -3.31
CA ASP A 65 -13.49 -2.78 -3.20
C ASP A 65 -12.77 -2.14 -2.01
N LYS A 66 -11.88 -2.90 -1.37
CA LYS A 66 -11.14 -2.46 -0.20
C LYS A 66 -9.82 -3.18 -0.06
N ILE A 67 -8.95 -2.63 0.72
CA ILE A 67 -7.71 -3.27 1.16
C ILE A 67 -7.67 -3.36 2.68
N GLU A 68 -7.24 -4.48 3.19
CA GLU A 68 -6.92 -4.63 4.61
C GLU A 68 -5.42 -4.62 4.81
N ILE A 69 -4.96 -3.78 5.71
CA ILE A 69 -3.55 -3.62 6.01
C ILE A 69 -3.36 -3.97 7.48
N HIS A 70 -2.45 -4.91 7.72
CA HIS A 70 -2.09 -5.35 9.06
C HIS A 70 -0.60 -5.13 9.30
N THR A 71 -0.24 -4.67 10.48
CA THR A 71 1.15 -4.61 10.93
C THR A 71 1.37 -5.54 12.11
N ARG A 72 2.49 -6.23 12.12
CA ARG A 72 2.89 -7.19 13.15
C ARG A 72 4.34 -6.97 13.56
N GLY A 73 4.71 -7.41 14.75
CA GLY A 73 6.07 -7.25 15.23
C GLY A 73 6.59 -8.49 15.96
N LEU A 74 7.90 -8.75 15.83
CA LEU A 74 8.63 -9.71 16.65
C LEU A 74 9.66 -8.97 17.50
N GLN A 75 9.61 -9.19 18.79
CA GLN A 75 10.68 -8.79 19.70
C GLN A 75 11.93 -9.66 19.48
N ARG A 76 13.03 -9.32 20.11
CA ARG A 76 14.32 -10.01 19.97
C ARG A 76 14.22 -11.53 20.13
N LYS A 77 13.48 -12.01 21.14
CA LYS A 77 13.27 -13.45 21.40
C LYS A 77 12.63 -14.17 20.20
N GLY A 78 11.56 -13.60 19.64
CA GLY A 78 10.87 -14.16 18.48
C GLY A 78 11.72 -14.14 17.21
N TYR A 79 12.45 -13.05 17.00
CA TYR A 79 13.35 -12.93 15.86
C TYR A 79 14.54 -13.90 15.93
N THR A 80 15.15 -14.08 17.10
CA THR A 80 16.24 -15.06 17.30
C THR A 80 15.76 -16.49 17.01
N ARG A 81 14.51 -16.83 17.40
CA ARG A 81 13.92 -18.13 17.05
C ARG A 81 13.75 -18.30 15.54
N LEU A 82 13.27 -17.25 14.84
CA LEU A 82 13.14 -17.27 13.39
C LEU A 82 14.50 -17.50 12.71
N LEU A 83 15.54 -16.85 13.19
CA LEU A 83 16.93 -17.04 12.71
C LEU A 83 17.44 -18.46 12.93
N LYS A 84 17.19 -19.04 14.12
CA LYS A 84 17.58 -20.43 14.42
C LYS A 84 16.89 -21.42 13.49
N LYS A 85 15.57 -21.27 13.27
CA LYS A 85 14.81 -22.10 12.35
C LYS A 85 15.37 -22.02 10.92
N ARG A 86 15.70 -20.82 10.46
CA ARG A 86 16.33 -20.59 9.15
C ARG A 86 17.67 -21.33 9.03
N ASN A 87 18.54 -21.16 10.00
CA ASN A 87 19.89 -21.76 9.98
C ASN A 87 19.83 -23.28 9.97
N SER A 88 18.90 -23.89 10.73
CA SER A 88 18.70 -25.33 10.73
C SER A 88 18.17 -25.89 9.41
N GLN A 89 17.47 -25.07 8.61
CA GLN A 89 16.86 -25.46 7.34
C GLN A 89 17.63 -24.95 6.11
N ASN A 90 18.74 -24.25 6.31
CA ASN A 90 19.52 -23.58 5.25
C ASN A 90 18.66 -22.74 4.30
N THR A 91 17.62 -22.07 4.83
CA THR A 91 16.65 -21.29 4.05
C THR A 91 16.83 -19.80 4.31
N GLN A 92 16.42 -18.95 3.36
CA GLN A 92 16.40 -17.51 3.58
C GLN A 92 15.27 -17.11 4.53
N ILE A 93 15.45 -16.03 5.30
CA ILE A 93 14.35 -15.44 6.06
C ILE A 93 13.30 -14.92 5.07
N THR A 94 12.10 -15.48 5.14
CA THR A 94 10.94 -15.03 4.38
C THR A 94 9.99 -14.29 5.30
N CYS A 95 9.21 -13.39 4.72
CA CYS A 95 8.15 -12.66 5.42
C CYS A 95 6.88 -13.51 5.45
N SER A 96 6.69 -14.32 6.50
CA SER A 96 5.56 -15.25 6.60
C SER A 96 4.23 -14.51 6.78
N THR A 97 3.23 -14.88 5.99
CA THR A 97 1.83 -14.42 6.15
C THR A 97 1.07 -15.21 7.23
N ASN A 98 1.62 -16.32 7.71
CA ASN A 98 1.00 -17.14 8.74
C ASN A 98 0.93 -16.38 10.08
N LYS A 99 -0.25 -16.36 10.70
CA LYS A 99 -0.48 -15.72 12.00
C LYS A 99 0.28 -16.41 13.14
N ASP A 100 0.52 -17.72 13.03
CA ASP A 100 1.16 -18.51 14.08
C ASP A 100 2.62 -18.13 14.33
N ASP A 101 3.30 -17.61 13.31
CA ASP A 101 4.68 -17.15 13.46
C ASP A 101 4.80 -15.87 14.31
N TRP A 102 3.69 -15.18 14.56
CA TRP A 102 3.61 -13.87 15.23
C TRP A 102 2.94 -13.92 16.61
N LYS A 103 2.69 -15.10 17.17
CA LYS A 103 2.03 -15.26 18.48
C LYS A 103 2.83 -14.60 19.62
N SER A 104 2.15 -14.04 20.60
CA SER A 104 2.74 -13.32 21.73
C SER A 104 3.58 -14.23 22.63
N ASN A 105 3.14 -15.48 22.86
CA ASN A 105 3.91 -16.48 23.64
C ASN A 105 5.26 -16.83 22.98
N LEU A 106 5.43 -16.52 21.71
CA LEU A 106 6.64 -16.72 20.93
C LEU A 106 7.47 -15.43 20.78
N GLY A 107 7.14 -14.36 21.52
CA GLY A 107 7.78 -13.06 21.42
C GLY A 107 7.31 -12.21 20.25
N GLY A 108 6.10 -12.49 19.75
CA GLY A 108 5.44 -11.74 18.70
C GLY A 108 4.35 -10.79 19.20
N ASN A 109 4.02 -9.80 18.41
CA ASN A 109 2.79 -9.03 18.51
C ASN A 109 2.02 -9.28 17.20
N PRO A 110 0.93 -10.07 17.24
CA PRO A 110 0.21 -10.49 16.04
C PRO A 110 -0.54 -9.33 15.37
N GLU A 111 -0.80 -8.26 16.10
CA GLU A 111 -1.48 -7.09 15.57
C GLU A 111 -1.02 -5.83 16.31
N ILE A 112 -0.15 -5.03 15.68
CA ILE A 112 0.23 -3.71 16.16
C ILE A 112 -0.82 -2.70 15.73
N GLN A 113 -1.24 -2.78 14.46
CA GLN A 113 -2.25 -1.91 13.87
C GLN A 113 -2.98 -2.65 12.74
N LYS A 114 -4.28 -2.44 12.64
CA LYS A 114 -5.11 -2.91 11.54
C LYS A 114 -5.91 -1.74 10.97
N VAL A 115 -5.90 -1.61 9.65
CA VAL A 115 -6.68 -0.59 8.93
C VAL A 115 -7.37 -1.25 7.75
N THR A 116 -8.64 -0.93 7.57
CA THR A 116 -9.41 -1.27 6.37
C THR A 116 -9.67 0.01 5.58
N VAL A 117 -9.23 0.04 4.35
CA VAL A 117 -9.41 1.18 3.45
C VAL A 117 -10.39 0.77 2.36
N LYS A 118 -11.51 1.50 2.27
CA LYS A 118 -12.58 1.26 1.27
C LYS A 118 -12.39 2.16 0.05
N GLY A 119 -13.06 1.83 -1.06
CA GLY A 119 -13.06 2.64 -2.27
C GLY A 119 -11.75 2.58 -3.08
N VAL A 120 -10.82 1.71 -2.69
CA VAL A 120 -9.50 1.59 -3.32
C VAL A 120 -9.11 0.16 -3.60
N ALA A 121 -8.20 -0.01 -4.55
CA ALA A 121 -7.58 -1.28 -4.91
C ALA A 121 -6.05 -1.15 -4.99
N THR A 122 -5.38 -2.29 -5.15
CA THR A 122 -3.93 -2.36 -5.36
C THR A 122 -3.61 -3.19 -6.60
N GLN A 123 -2.32 -3.22 -7.01
CA GLN A 123 -1.85 -4.13 -8.07
C GLN A 123 -1.82 -5.60 -7.63
N LEU A 124 -2.01 -5.88 -6.34
CA LEU A 124 -1.91 -7.23 -5.79
C LEU A 124 -3.16 -8.06 -6.14
N ASP A 125 -2.96 -9.36 -6.40
CA ASP A 125 -4.04 -10.33 -6.61
C ASP A 125 -4.32 -11.22 -5.39
N LYS A 126 -3.39 -11.28 -4.46
CA LYS A 126 -3.48 -12.06 -3.23
C LYS A 126 -2.74 -11.37 -2.08
N THR A 127 -2.98 -11.85 -0.88
CA THR A 127 -2.29 -11.37 0.31
C THR A 127 -0.79 -11.39 0.11
N SER A 128 -0.16 -10.23 0.33
CA SER A 128 1.27 -10.02 0.21
C SER A 128 1.81 -9.37 1.47
N SER A 129 3.09 -9.59 1.75
CA SER A 129 3.72 -8.97 2.90
C SER A 129 5.17 -8.56 2.62
N VAL A 130 5.56 -7.48 3.27
CA VAL A 130 6.95 -7.05 3.40
C VAL A 130 7.30 -6.98 4.88
N CYS A 131 8.48 -7.50 5.22
CA CYS A 131 9.03 -7.43 6.57
C CYS A 131 10.32 -6.62 6.57
N PHE A 132 10.54 -5.92 7.66
CA PHE A 132 11.75 -5.16 7.87
C PHE A 132 12.47 -5.66 9.13
N SER A 133 13.77 -5.86 9.00
CA SER A 133 14.71 -5.95 10.10
C SER A 133 15.60 -4.71 10.09
N LYS A 134 16.45 -4.53 11.09
CA LYS A 134 17.37 -3.38 11.17
C LYS A 134 18.25 -3.23 9.91
N ASN A 135 18.56 -4.34 9.24
CA ASN A 135 19.54 -4.38 8.15
C ASN A 135 18.94 -4.68 6.76
N ALA A 136 17.69 -5.12 6.66
CA ALA A 136 17.13 -5.55 5.39
C ALA A 136 15.59 -5.58 5.36
N ALA A 137 15.03 -5.50 4.15
CA ALA A 137 13.65 -5.87 3.86
C ALA A 137 13.58 -7.32 3.37
N HIS A 138 12.55 -8.03 3.79
CA HIS A 138 12.27 -9.44 3.46
C HIS A 138 10.84 -9.53 2.88
N TYR A 139 10.58 -10.48 1.99
CA TYR A 139 9.31 -10.57 1.28
C TYR A 139 8.67 -11.94 1.46
N SER A 140 7.35 -12.00 1.32
CA SER A 140 6.66 -13.28 1.24
C SER A 140 6.93 -13.93 -0.13
N THR A 141 7.04 -15.26 -0.15
CA THR A 141 7.31 -16.04 -1.36
C THR A 141 6.17 -15.97 -2.38
N SER A 142 4.98 -15.56 -1.97
CA SER A 142 3.76 -15.59 -2.79
C SER A 142 3.18 -14.22 -3.12
N GLY A 143 3.94 -13.13 -2.91
CA GLY A 143 3.37 -11.79 -3.00
C GLY A 143 4.01 -10.87 -4.02
N GLY A 144 3.16 -10.06 -4.66
CA GLY A 144 3.54 -9.08 -5.68
C GLY A 144 4.27 -7.82 -5.17
N LEU A 145 4.57 -7.70 -3.87
CA LEU A 145 5.29 -6.54 -3.30
C LEU A 145 6.80 -6.53 -3.62
N SER A 146 7.33 -7.67 -4.04
CA SER A 146 8.75 -7.81 -4.45
C SER A 146 8.94 -8.05 -5.93
N GLN A 147 7.85 -8.14 -6.70
CA GLN A 147 7.90 -8.56 -8.09
C GLN A 147 7.88 -7.40 -9.05
N GLY A 148 8.88 -7.38 -9.88
CA GLY A 148 8.95 -6.59 -11.09
C GLY A 148 9.56 -5.20 -10.90
N ASN A 149 10.29 -4.81 -11.91
CA ASN A 149 10.72 -3.45 -12.11
C ASN A 149 9.62 -2.72 -12.87
N LEU A 150 9.08 -1.66 -12.28
CA LEU A 150 8.22 -0.74 -12.98
C LEU A 150 9.10 0.35 -13.56
N ILE A 151 9.32 0.30 -14.87
CA ILE A 151 10.14 1.28 -15.58
C ILE A 151 9.18 2.27 -16.25
N PHE A 152 9.26 3.50 -15.85
CA PHE A 152 8.69 4.65 -16.55
C PHE A 152 9.84 5.51 -17.05
N GLU A 153 9.73 6.07 -18.22
CA GLU A 153 10.70 6.83 -19.03
C GLU A 153 12.00 7.30 -18.35
N LYS A 154 11.94 7.69 -17.07
CA LYS A 154 13.09 8.19 -16.29
C LYS A 154 13.29 7.53 -14.94
N ASN A 155 12.34 6.71 -14.45
CA ASN A 155 12.36 6.18 -13.09
C ASN A 155 12.10 4.67 -13.07
N GLU A 156 12.90 3.94 -12.32
CA GLU A 156 12.74 2.52 -12.06
C GLU A 156 12.28 2.30 -10.61
N HIS A 157 11.09 1.74 -10.44
CA HIS A 157 10.53 1.40 -9.13
C HIS A 157 10.59 -0.12 -8.91
N LYS A 158 11.23 -0.55 -7.84
CA LYS A 158 11.50 -1.99 -7.57
C LYS A 158 10.66 -2.58 -6.44
N ARG A 159 10.34 -1.79 -5.44
CA ARG A 159 9.70 -2.24 -4.18
C ARG A 159 8.59 -1.29 -3.83
N PHE A 160 7.40 -1.57 -4.31
CA PHE A 160 6.30 -0.62 -4.27
C PHE A 160 4.94 -1.29 -4.08
N ILE A 161 3.99 -0.49 -3.69
CA ILE A 161 2.56 -0.75 -3.78
C ILE A 161 1.88 0.41 -4.50
N ILE A 162 1.00 0.08 -5.44
CA ILE A 162 0.13 1.04 -6.10
C ILE A 162 -1.23 1.02 -5.40
N VAL A 163 -1.79 2.20 -5.17
CA VAL A 163 -3.14 2.42 -4.67
C VAL A 163 -3.89 3.25 -5.71
N CYS A 164 -5.00 2.74 -6.20
CA CYS A 164 -5.87 3.42 -7.17
C CYS A 164 -7.33 3.33 -6.75
N SER A 165 -8.23 4.07 -7.42
CA SER A 165 -9.66 3.95 -7.20
C SER A 165 -10.17 2.54 -7.53
N SER A 166 -11.07 2.01 -6.71
CA SER A 166 -11.72 0.71 -6.94
C SER A 166 -12.49 0.66 -8.27
N ASP A 167 -13.06 1.78 -8.72
CA ASP A 167 -13.75 1.87 -10.02
C ASP A 167 -12.80 1.56 -11.18
N LEU A 168 -11.57 2.07 -11.12
CA LEU A 168 -10.53 1.77 -12.10
C LEU A 168 -10.14 0.28 -12.06
N ALA A 169 -10.02 -0.28 -10.88
CA ALA A 169 -9.67 -1.67 -10.70
C ALA A 169 -10.76 -2.63 -11.19
N GLN A 170 -12.04 -2.29 -11.01
CA GLN A 170 -13.16 -3.13 -11.48
C GLN A 170 -13.11 -3.37 -12.98
N THR A 171 -12.73 -2.37 -13.77
CA THR A 171 -12.57 -2.51 -15.22
C THR A 171 -11.37 -3.37 -15.63
N LYS A 172 -10.49 -3.71 -14.69
CA LYS A 172 -9.22 -4.42 -14.89
C LYS A 172 -9.08 -5.67 -14.00
N GLY A 173 -10.19 -6.36 -13.74
CA GLY A 173 -10.19 -7.60 -12.97
C GLY A 173 -9.89 -7.41 -11.48
N GLY A 174 -10.24 -6.26 -10.90
CA GLY A 174 -10.09 -5.96 -9.48
C GLY A 174 -8.71 -5.47 -9.04
N LYS A 175 -7.81 -5.19 -9.99
CA LYS A 175 -6.42 -4.76 -9.70
C LYS A 175 -6.11 -3.40 -10.31
N CYS A 176 -5.23 -2.64 -9.65
CA CYS A 176 -4.66 -1.45 -10.25
C CYS A 176 -3.76 -1.83 -11.42
N PRO A 177 -3.95 -1.23 -12.60
CA PRO A 177 -2.99 -1.37 -13.71
C PRO A 177 -1.62 -0.82 -13.31
N LEU A 178 -0.55 -1.35 -13.90
CA LEU A 178 0.81 -0.93 -13.59
C LEU A 178 1.24 0.28 -14.43
N LYS A 179 0.74 0.38 -15.67
CA LYS A 179 1.13 1.39 -16.66
C LYS A 179 -0.09 1.99 -17.34
N GLU A 180 0.08 3.16 -17.94
CA GLU A 180 -0.93 3.82 -18.73
C GLU A 180 -1.45 2.93 -19.89
N LYS A 181 -0.55 2.24 -20.59
CA LYS A 181 -0.88 1.30 -21.67
C LYS A 181 -1.80 0.17 -21.19
N ASP A 182 -1.70 -0.21 -19.93
CA ASP A 182 -2.56 -1.21 -19.28
C ASP A 182 -3.87 -0.59 -18.78
N GLY A 183 -4.03 0.73 -18.93
CA GLY A 183 -5.22 1.49 -18.52
C GLY A 183 -5.10 2.17 -17.17
N LEU A 184 -3.89 2.39 -16.65
CA LEU A 184 -3.67 3.20 -15.44
C LEU A 184 -4.15 4.64 -15.72
N LYS A 185 -4.97 5.17 -14.82
CA LYS A 185 -5.52 6.53 -14.88
C LYS A 185 -5.42 7.19 -13.50
N LYS A 186 -5.57 8.51 -13.48
CA LYS A 186 -5.77 9.26 -12.22
C LYS A 186 -7.15 8.94 -11.61
N PRO A 187 -7.27 8.93 -10.27
CA PRO A 187 -6.17 9.06 -9.30
C PRO A 187 -5.45 7.73 -9.03
N ALA A 188 -4.14 7.76 -9.03
CA ALA A 188 -3.31 6.63 -8.59
C ALA A 188 -2.06 7.14 -7.87
N TYR A 189 -1.64 6.41 -6.83
CA TYR A 189 -0.47 6.69 -6.02
C TYR A 189 0.40 5.45 -5.91
N LEU A 190 1.72 5.65 -5.95
CA LEU A 190 2.72 4.62 -5.75
C LEU A 190 3.49 4.95 -4.46
N ILE A 191 3.59 3.97 -3.58
CA ILE A 191 4.39 4.03 -2.37
C ILE A 191 5.55 3.07 -2.57
N GLU A 192 6.76 3.60 -2.61
CA GLU A 192 7.99 2.85 -2.73
C GLU A 192 8.76 2.86 -1.42
N TRP A 193 9.53 1.82 -1.16
CA TRP A 193 10.43 1.75 -0.02
C TRP A 193 11.80 1.21 -0.41
N SER A 194 12.82 1.73 0.24
CA SER A 194 14.19 1.24 0.09
C SER A 194 14.41 -0.05 0.89
N ARG A 195 15.55 -0.71 0.65
CA ARG A 195 16.00 -1.85 1.47
C ARG A 195 16.04 -1.55 2.96
N PHE A 196 16.28 -0.31 3.34
CA PHE A 196 16.39 0.14 4.74
C PHE A 196 15.09 0.76 5.28
N GLY A 197 13.99 0.68 4.52
CA GLY A 197 12.69 1.17 4.95
C GLY A 197 12.48 2.69 4.79
N GLN A 198 13.28 3.38 3.98
CA GLN A 198 12.97 4.74 3.56
C GLN A 198 11.77 4.71 2.63
N ILE A 199 10.77 5.54 2.91
CA ILE A 199 9.50 5.56 2.18
C ILE A 199 9.47 6.77 1.24
N GLN A 200 9.05 6.55 0.01
CA GLN A 200 8.81 7.58 -0.99
C GLN A 200 7.40 7.42 -1.56
N LYS A 201 6.74 8.52 -1.80
CA LYS A 201 5.39 8.55 -2.36
C LYS A 201 5.40 9.29 -3.69
N TYR A 202 4.70 8.72 -4.67
CA TYR A 202 4.56 9.28 -6.01
C TYR A 202 3.08 9.36 -6.38
N ARG A 203 2.72 10.36 -7.15
CA ARG A 203 1.40 10.52 -7.76
C ARG A 203 1.51 10.29 -9.27
N PHE A 204 0.58 9.57 -9.84
CA PHE A 204 0.49 9.39 -11.28
C PHE A 204 0.00 10.67 -11.97
N SER A 205 0.78 11.20 -12.91
CA SER A 205 0.46 12.44 -13.64
C SER A 205 -0.45 12.21 -14.86
N GLY A 206 -0.57 10.96 -15.31
CA GLY A 206 -1.18 10.53 -16.57
C GLY A 206 -0.16 9.80 -17.44
N ASN A 207 1.09 10.25 -17.43
CA ASN A 207 2.18 9.69 -18.24
C ASN A 207 3.32 9.15 -17.37
N ASP A 208 3.58 9.77 -16.22
CA ASP A 208 4.69 9.40 -15.35
C ASP A 208 4.35 9.50 -13.86
N TRP A 209 5.21 8.98 -12.99
CA TRP A 209 5.12 9.06 -11.55
C TRP A 209 5.91 10.26 -11.01
N ILE A 210 5.19 11.23 -10.44
CA ILE A 210 5.78 12.46 -9.87
C ILE A 210 5.89 12.29 -8.35
N ARG A 211 7.09 12.48 -7.83
CA ARG A 211 7.37 12.42 -6.39
C ARG A 211 6.60 13.51 -5.64
N GLN A 212 6.05 13.15 -4.47
CA GLN A 212 5.31 14.03 -3.56
C GLN A 212 6.16 14.43 -2.36
#